data_754e43016aa95aae0977e889d7e34e68
#
_entry.id   754e43016aa95aae0977e889d7e34e68
#
_cell.length_a   1.000
_cell.length_b   1.000
_cell.length_c   1.000
_cell.angle_alpha   90.00
_cell.angle_beta   90.00
_cell.angle_gamma   90.00
#
_symmetry.space_group_name_H-M   'P 1'
#
loop_
_entity.id
_entity.type
_entity.pdbx_description
1 polymer ?
#
loop_
_entity_poly.entity_id
_entity_poly.type
_entity_poly.pdbx_seq_one_letter_code
_entity_poly.pdbx_strand_id
1 'polypeptide(L)'
;EEKKLPYAKYYYREMAPIPQEKLAIWRGPMADPALATPIENRNDFLRGNVKMEVGFTVAPNGTGFVANSTFMPGVTAEMVDWWFGWHSVGPDLRYKIWDPEDHYYARAMDPAYVLDPKVPNNQKTWGVTHDISEDIGLGVDPLKLSFKKPSDLGYDMSLIGTPGCA
;
A
#
# COMPACT_ATOMS: atom_id res chain seq x y z
N GLU A 1 5.15 -22.86 -15.13
CA GLU A 1 3.95 -23.21 -14.32
C GLU A 1 3.07 -21.99 -14.07
N GLU A 2 3.60 -20.86 -13.58
CA GLU A 2 2.83 -19.64 -13.26
C GLU A 2 2.05 -19.09 -14.48
N LYS A 3 2.59 -19.23 -15.70
CA LYS A 3 1.91 -18.81 -16.95
C LYS A 3 0.57 -19.54 -17.20
N LYS A 4 0.33 -20.67 -16.55
CA LYS A 4 -0.92 -21.45 -16.66
C LYS A 4 -1.99 -21.03 -15.66
N LEU A 5 -1.68 -20.16 -14.71
CA LEU A 5 -2.63 -19.70 -13.71
C LEU A 5 -3.74 -18.84 -14.36
N PRO A 6 -4.99 -18.95 -13.92
CA PRO A 6 -6.12 -18.25 -14.54
C PRO A 6 -5.95 -16.73 -14.60
N TYR A 7 -5.19 -16.17 -13.66
CA TYR A 7 -4.91 -14.75 -13.54
C TYR A 7 -3.58 -14.30 -14.20
N ALA A 8 -2.81 -15.23 -14.78
CA ALA A 8 -1.53 -14.89 -15.46
C ALA A 8 -1.68 -13.84 -16.56
N LYS A 9 -2.87 -13.78 -17.19
CA LYS A 9 -3.19 -12.77 -18.21
C LYS A 9 -3.04 -11.33 -17.74
N TYR A 10 -3.17 -11.07 -16.44
CA TYR A 10 -3.05 -9.73 -15.87
C TYR A 10 -1.60 -9.24 -15.79
N TYR A 11 -0.64 -10.15 -15.65
CA TYR A 11 0.79 -9.83 -15.69
C TYR A 11 1.25 -9.24 -17.03
N TYR A 12 0.57 -9.60 -18.11
CA TYR A 12 0.92 -9.13 -19.46
C TYR A 12 0.13 -7.88 -19.89
N ARG A 13 -0.68 -7.32 -18.99
CA ARG A 13 -1.34 -6.04 -19.29
C ARG A 13 -0.33 -4.91 -19.20
N GLU A 14 -0.49 -3.94 -20.07
CA GLU A 14 0.21 -2.67 -19.96
C GLU A 14 -0.17 -1.99 -18.64
N MET A 15 0.82 -1.48 -17.92
CA MET A 15 0.60 -0.70 -16.72
C MET A 15 -0.09 0.62 -17.05
N ALA A 16 -0.94 1.08 -16.15
CA ALA A 16 -1.57 2.39 -16.29
C ALA A 16 -0.49 3.48 -16.27
N PRO A 17 -0.51 4.43 -17.23
CA PRO A 17 0.48 5.51 -17.24
C PRO A 17 0.34 6.39 -16.01
N ILE A 18 1.46 6.84 -15.46
CA ILE A 18 1.44 7.82 -14.38
C ILE A 18 0.91 9.15 -14.94
N PRO A 19 -0.11 9.76 -14.33
CA PRO A 19 -0.62 11.07 -14.76
C PRO A 19 0.48 12.12 -14.82
N GLN A 20 0.51 12.92 -15.88
CA GLN A 20 1.60 13.88 -16.12
C GLN A 20 1.69 14.95 -15.00
N GLU A 21 0.55 15.35 -14.44
CA GLU A 21 0.49 16.25 -13.29
C GLU A 21 1.19 15.68 -12.06
N LYS A 22 1.05 14.37 -11.79
CA LYS A 22 1.77 13.71 -10.70
C LYS A 22 3.26 13.62 -10.97
N LEU A 23 3.65 13.26 -12.20
CA LEU A 23 5.07 13.26 -12.58
C LEU A 23 5.72 14.63 -12.43
N ALA A 24 5.01 15.71 -12.76
CA ALA A 24 5.50 17.06 -12.58
C ALA A 24 5.76 17.39 -11.11
N ILE A 25 4.86 16.97 -10.20
CA ILE A 25 5.03 17.12 -8.75
C ILE A 25 6.25 16.32 -8.25
N TRP A 26 6.37 15.04 -8.63
CA TRP A 26 7.47 14.18 -8.19
C TRP A 26 8.85 14.63 -8.72
N ARG A 27 8.90 15.27 -9.87
CA ARG A 27 10.12 15.83 -10.46
C ARG A 27 10.38 17.27 -10.05
N GLY A 28 9.44 17.89 -9.36
CA GLY A 28 9.52 19.27 -8.88
C GLY A 28 10.24 19.38 -7.53
N PRO A 29 10.29 20.60 -6.98
CA PRO A 29 10.85 20.83 -5.66
C PRO A 29 9.94 20.22 -4.57
N MET A 30 10.51 20.02 -3.38
CA MET A 30 9.75 19.65 -2.19
C MET A 30 8.63 20.67 -1.92
N ALA A 31 7.47 20.16 -1.48
CA ALA A 31 6.35 21.00 -1.06
C ALA A 31 6.67 21.75 0.25
N ASP A 32 5.88 22.78 0.55
CA ASP A 32 5.96 23.48 1.84
C ASP A 32 5.76 22.47 2.99
N PRO A 33 6.69 22.40 3.97
CA PRO A 33 6.55 21.54 5.13
C PRO A 33 5.26 21.73 5.93
N ALA A 34 4.62 22.89 5.86
CA ALA A 34 3.32 23.18 6.49
C ALA A 34 2.16 22.38 5.89
N LEU A 35 2.37 21.75 4.71
CA LEU A 35 1.39 20.87 4.08
C LEU A 35 1.47 19.41 4.58
N ALA A 36 2.54 19.01 5.25
CA ALA A 36 2.66 17.70 5.85
C ALA A 36 1.64 17.52 6.98
N THR A 37 1.04 16.34 7.06
CA THR A 37 0.20 15.96 8.21
C THR A 37 1.12 15.41 9.31
N PRO A 38 1.26 16.08 10.46
CA PRO A 38 2.05 15.58 11.57
C PRO A 38 1.52 14.24 12.09
N ILE A 39 2.40 13.41 12.66
CA ILE A 39 2.01 12.09 13.16
C ILE A 39 0.95 12.16 14.27
N GLU A 40 0.93 13.24 15.03
CA GLU A 40 -0.09 13.51 16.06
C GLU A 40 -1.49 13.66 15.47
N ASN A 41 -1.57 14.12 14.22
CA ASN A 41 -2.81 14.35 13.49
C ASN A 41 -3.12 13.21 12.51
N ARG A 42 -2.56 12.01 12.70
CA ARG A 42 -2.74 10.86 11.79
C ARG A 42 -4.18 10.53 11.48
N ASN A 43 -5.12 10.78 12.39
CA ASN A 43 -6.54 10.56 12.16
C ASN A 43 -7.16 11.49 11.12
N ASP A 44 -6.46 12.53 10.70
CA ASP A 44 -6.90 13.37 9.58
C ASP A 44 -6.91 12.61 8.27
N PHE A 45 -6.04 11.60 8.10
CA PHE A 45 -6.10 10.69 6.96
C PHE A 45 -7.43 9.94 6.90
N LEU A 46 -7.92 9.46 8.06
CA LEU A 46 -9.18 8.72 8.16
C LEU A 46 -10.41 9.61 7.95
N ARG A 47 -10.26 10.94 8.11
CA ARG A 47 -11.32 11.94 7.91
C ARG A 47 -11.28 12.60 6.53
N GLY A 48 -10.27 12.28 5.71
CA GLY A 48 -10.05 12.97 4.44
C GLY A 48 -9.58 14.43 4.57
N ASN A 49 -9.05 14.83 5.74
CA ASN A 49 -8.63 16.20 6.03
C ASN A 49 -7.13 16.41 5.76
N VAL A 50 -6.60 15.83 4.71
CA VAL A 50 -5.18 15.97 4.36
C VAL A 50 -4.96 17.20 3.49
N LYS A 51 -3.87 17.93 3.76
CA LYS A 51 -3.51 19.14 3.01
C LYS A 51 -2.73 18.84 1.75
N MET A 52 -2.00 17.73 1.73
CA MET A 52 -1.21 17.29 0.59
C MET A 52 -1.62 15.87 0.21
N GLU A 53 -2.18 15.69 -0.97
CA GLU A 53 -2.58 14.40 -1.51
C GLU A 53 -1.50 13.76 -2.39
N VAL A 54 -0.67 14.57 -3.02
CA VAL A 54 0.46 14.13 -3.86
C VAL A 54 1.65 15.03 -3.60
N GLY A 55 2.81 14.43 -3.35
CA GLY A 55 4.05 15.17 -3.16
C GLY A 55 4.91 14.64 -2.01
N PHE A 56 5.96 15.36 -1.73
CA PHE A 56 6.92 15.02 -0.67
C PHE A 56 7.49 16.29 -0.04
N THR A 57 7.88 16.17 1.22
CA THR A 57 8.55 17.24 1.95
C THR A 57 9.32 16.69 3.15
N VAL A 58 10.14 17.53 3.77
CA VAL A 58 10.84 17.23 5.02
C VAL A 58 10.45 18.28 6.06
N ALA A 59 9.87 17.84 7.15
CA ALA A 59 9.51 18.72 8.26
C ALA A 59 10.76 19.29 8.96
N PRO A 60 10.64 20.41 9.69
CA PRO A 60 11.80 21.04 10.38
C PRO A 60 12.53 20.14 11.39
N ASN A 61 11.85 19.12 11.91
CA ASN A 61 12.42 18.10 12.80
C ASN A 61 13.15 16.97 12.06
N GLY A 62 13.26 17.03 10.72
CA GLY A 62 13.86 16.00 9.89
C GLY A 62 12.95 14.86 9.48
N THR A 63 11.67 14.87 9.87
CA THR A 63 10.71 13.83 9.47
C THR A 63 10.36 13.97 7.99
N GLY A 64 10.58 12.93 7.19
CA GLY A 64 10.11 12.85 5.81
C GLY A 64 8.60 12.59 5.76
N PHE A 65 7.93 13.26 4.83
CA PHE A 65 6.52 13.03 4.54
C PHE A 65 6.33 12.84 3.03
N VAL A 66 5.63 11.78 2.66
CA VAL A 66 5.30 11.45 1.26
C VAL A 66 3.81 11.15 1.19
N ALA A 67 3.14 11.69 0.20
CA ALA A 67 1.72 11.46 -0.07
C ALA A 67 1.49 11.11 -1.54
N ASN A 68 0.67 10.11 -1.79
CA ASN A 68 0.24 9.75 -3.14
C ASN A 68 -1.19 9.22 -3.11
N SER A 69 -2.14 10.09 -3.38
CA SER A 69 -3.54 9.73 -3.56
C SER A 69 -3.76 9.24 -5.00
N THR A 70 -4.39 8.08 -5.16
CA THR A 70 -4.72 7.52 -6.47
C THR A 70 -6.18 7.08 -6.50
N PHE A 71 -6.94 7.70 -7.41
CA PHE A 71 -8.31 7.26 -7.66
C PHE A 71 -8.31 5.97 -8.49
N MET A 72 -8.97 4.94 -8.00
CA MET A 72 -9.10 3.62 -8.65
C MET A 72 -10.57 3.33 -8.96
N PRO A 73 -11.07 3.67 -10.16
CA PRO A 73 -12.48 3.49 -10.50
C PRO A 73 -12.94 2.03 -10.35
N GLY A 74 -14.03 1.82 -9.62
CA GLY A 74 -14.63 0.50 -9.43
C GLY A 74 -13.91 -0.43 -8.43
N VAL A 75 -12.83 0.03 -7.80
CA VAL A 75 -12.16 -0.68 -6.71
C VAL A 75 -12.82 -0.32 -5.39
N THR A 76 -13.23 -1.33 -4.61
CA THR A 76 -13.80 -1.17 -3.27
C THR A 76 -12.76 -1.47 -2.19
N ALA A 77 -13.01 -1.04 -0.96
CA ALA A 77 -12.16 -1.35 0.19
C ALA A 77 -12.01 -2.87 0.39
N GLU A 78 -13.11 -3.63 0.23
CA GLU A 78 -13.09 -5.10 0.36
C GLU A 78 -12.19 -5.77 -0.70
N MET A 79 -12.08 -5.19 -1.91
CA MET A 79 -11.16 -5.68 -2.93
C MET A 79 -9.70 -5.45 -2.52
N VAL A 80 -9.39 -4.31 -1.90
CA VAL A 80 -8.06 -4.00 -1.38
C VAL A 80 -7.70 -4.93 -0.23
N ASP A 81 -8.60 -5.12 0.73
CA ASP A 81 -8.43 -6.03 1.86
C ASP A 81 -8.20 -7.47 1.39
N TRP A 82 -9.02 -7.93 0.45
CA TRP A 82 -8.86 -9.26 -0.16
C TRP A 82 -7.49 -9.39 -0.84
N TRP A 83 -7.05 -8.38 -1.58
CA TRP A 83 -5.77 -8.37 -2.27
C TRP A 83 -4.61 -8.58 -1.31
N PHE A 84 -4.58 -7.83 -0.20
CA PHE A 84 -3.51 -7.92 0.79
C PHE A 84 -3.43 -9.28 1.48
N GLY A 85 -4.57 -9.96 1.68
CA GLY A 85 -4.59 -11.34 2.17
C GLY A 85 -4.23 -12.38 1.10
N TRP A 86 -4.45 -12.07 -0.20
CA TRP A 86 -4.28 -13.03 -1.28
C TRP A 86 -2.87 -13.03 -1.89
N HIS A 87 -2.27 -11.85 -2.10
CA HIS A 87 -1.00 -11.75 -2.84
C HIS A 87 0.19 -12.30 -2.07
N SER A 88 0.15 -12.34 -0.76
CA SER A 88 1.26 -12.77 0.10
C SER A 88 1.30 -14.28 0.38
N VAL A 89 0.35 -15.03 -0.16
CA VAL A 89 0.29 -16.50 0.00
C VAL A 89 0.09 -17.17 -1.36
N GLY A 90 0.99 -18.10 -1.71
CA GLY A 90 0.96 -18.83 -2.98
C GLY A 90 2.02 -18.36 -3.97
N PRO A 91 1.76 -18.47 -5.30
CA PRO A 91 2.74 -18.13 -6.33
C PRO A 91 3.15 -16.66 -6.33
N ASP A 92 4.42 -16.38 -6.59
CA ASP A 92 5.00 -15.03 -6.66
C ASP A 92 4.35 -14.15 -7.73
N LEU A 93 3.77 -14.76 -8.75
CA LEU A 93 3.01 -14.07 -9.78
C LEU A 93 1.90 -13.17 -9.21
N ARG A 94 1.32 -13.53 -8.07
CA ARG A 94 0.28 -12.73 -7.40
C ARG A 94 0.78 -11.34 -7.05
N TYR A 95 2.01 -11.22 -6.57
CA TYR A 95 2.63 -9.94 -6.26
C TYR A 95 3.06 -9.19 -7.51
N LYS A 96 3.67 -9.89 -8.47
CA LYS A 96 4.12 -9.34 -9.75
C LYS A 96 3.00 -8.74 -10.61
N ILE A 97 1.75 -9.16 -10.42
CA ILE A 97 0.61 -8.60 -11.17
C ILE A 97 0.36 -7.13 -10.81
N TRP A 98 0.66 -6.72 -9.59
CA TRP A 98 0.50 -5.33 -9.17
C TRP A 98 1.52 -4.42 -9.87
N ASP A 99 2.77 -4.82 -9.82
CA ASP A 99 3.86 -4.11 -10.46
C ASP A 99 4.83 -5.13 -11.08
N PRO A 100 4.67 -5.43 -12.38
CA PRO A 100 5.50 -6.43 -13.03
C PRO A 100 6.96 -6.01 -13.26
N GLU A 101 7.26 -4.71 -13.14
CA GLU A 101 8.61 -4.19 -13.31
C GLU A 101 9.41 -4.29 -12.02
N ASP A 102 8.81 -3.93 -10.88
CA ASP A 102 9.53 -3.73 -9.63
C ASP A 102 9.24 -4.82 -8.57
N HIS A 103 8.16 -5.60 -8.68
CA HIS A 103 7.81 -6.64 -7.73
C HIS A 103 8.30 -8.03 -8.14
N TYR A 104 8.96 -8.74 -7.24
CA TYR A 104 9.51 -10.09 -7.49
C TYR A 104 8.79 -11.17 -6.69
N TYR A 105 8.63 -11.00 -5.37
CA TYR A 105 7.81 -11.87 -4.54
C TYR A 105 7.32 -11.17 -3.28
N ALA A 106 6.22 -11.69 -2.69
CA ALA A 106 5.75 -11.35 -1.35
C ALA A 106 5.27 -12.63 -0.65
N ARG A 107 5.75 -12.88 0.57
CA ARG A 107 5.46 -14.09 1.33
C ARG A 107 5.13 -13.76 2.77
N ALA A 108 3.90 -14.01 3.18
CA ALA A 108 3.51 -13.88 4.58
C ALA A 108 4.31 -14.87 5.45
N MET A 109 4.90 -14.39 6.53
CA MET A 109 5.65 -15.22 7.46
C MET A 109 4.73 -16.07 8.37
N ASP A 110 3.45 -15.70 8.46
CA ASP A 110 2.40 -16.52 9.07
C ASP A 110 1.28 -16.83 8.06
N PRO A 111 1.52 -17.74 7.10
CA PRO A 111 0.53 -18.08 6.10
C PRO A 111 -0.70 -18.80 6.69
N ALA A 112 -0.57 -19.45 7.84
CA ALA A 112 -1.69 -20.13 8.50
C ALA A 112 -2.73 -19.13 8.98
N TYR A 113 -2.31 -18.01 9.58
CA TYR A 113 -3.19 -16.94 9.99
C TYR A 113 -3.86 -16.27 8.77
N VAL A 114 -3.08 -15.96 7.73
CA VAL A 114 -3.62 -15.31 6.51
C VAL A 114 -4.65 -16.18 5.81
N LEU A 115 -4.46 -17.50 5.80
CA LEU A 115 -5.36 -18.46 5.15
C LEU A 115 -6.55 -18.87 6.03
N ASP A 116 -6.57 -18.56 7.33
CA ASP A 116 -7.68 -18.92 8.21
C ASP A 116 -8.97 -18.23 7.73
N PRO A 117 -10.02 -18.99 7.37
CA PRO A 117 -11.30 -18.45 6.94
C PRO A 117 -12.07 -17.71 8.04
N LYS A 118 -11.68 -17.87 9.30
CA LYS A 118 -12.28 -17.15 10.44
C LYS A 118 -11.72 -15.73 10.59
N VAL A 119 -10.57 -15.44 9.99
CA VAL A 119 -9.97 -14.11 9.99
C VAL A 119 -10.60 -13.31 8.84
N PRO A 120 -11.27 -12.18 9.12
CA PRO A 120 -11.84 -11.33 8.07
C PRO A 120 -10.74 -10.69 7.22
N ASN A 121 -11.04 -10.39 5.95
CA ASN A 121 -10.04 -9.90 4.99
C ASN A 121 -9.30 -8.65 5.49
N ASN A 122 -10.00 -7.69 6.06
CA ASN A 122 -9.41 -6.47 6.61
C ASN A 122 -8.51 -6.66 7.84
N GLN A 123 -8.35 -7.89 8.33
CA GLN A 123 -7.48 -8.22 9.46
C GLN A 123 -6.37 -9.21 9.10
N LYS A 124 -6.38 -9.76 7.90
CA LYS A 124 -5.45 -10.83 7.47
C LYS A 124 -3.97 -10.42 7.50
N THR A 125 -3.68 -9.14 7.50
CA THR A 125 -2.32 -8.60 7.61
C THR A 125 -1.95 -8.17 9.03
N TRP A 126 -2.90 -8.06 9.96
CA TRP A 126 -2.63 -7.53 11.29
C TRP A 126 -1.64 -8.40 12.08
N GLY A 127 -0.49 -7.82 12.43
CA GLY A 127 0.58 -8.52 13.14
C GLY A 127 1.42 -9.45 12.24
N VAL A 128 1.13 -9.51 10.94
CA VAL A 128 1.86 -10.35 9.98
C VAL A 128 3.02 -9.57 9.38
N THR A 129 4.17 -10.22 9.26
CA THR A 129 5.31 -9.71 8.49
C THR A 129 5.33 -10.39 7.12
N HIS A 130 5.48 -9.62 6.07
CA HIS A 130 5.75 -10.14 4.74
C HIS A 130 7.25 -10.05 4.45
N ASP A 131 7.83 -11.15 4.01
CA ASP A 131 9.13 -11.20 3.37
C ASP A 131 8.92 -10.90 1.87
N ILE A 132 9.51 -9.82 1.40
CA ILE A 132 9.30 -9.33 0.03
C ILE A 132 10.62 -9.10 -0.67
N SER A 133 10.59 -9.11 -2.00
CA SER A 133 11.68 -8.61 -2.84
C SER A 133 11.09 -7.69 -3.89
N GLU A 134 11.62 -6.49 -3.95
CA GLU A 134 11.22 -5.45 -4.89
C GLU A 134 12.38 -4.51 -5.21
N ASP A 135 12.26 -3.76 -6.30
CA ASP A 135 13.17 -2.65 -6.63
C ASP A 135 12.48 -1.34 -6.25
N ILE A 136 13.03 -0.64 -5.29
CA ILE A 136 12.56 0.68 -4.86
C ILE A 136 13.33 1.84 -5.53
N GLY A 137 13.96 1.58 -6.67
CA GLY A 137 14.74 2.56 -7.42
C GLY A 137 16.25 2.54 -7.11
N LEU A 138 16.71 1.58 -6.30
CA LEU A 138 18.12 1.40 -5.93
C LEU A 138 18.67 0.00 -6.30
N GLY A 139 17.90 -0.77 -7.05
CA GLY A 139 18.12 -2.18 -7.36
C GLY A 139 17.29 -3.10 -6.48
N VAL A 140 17.25 -4.38 -6.86
CA VAL A 140 16.44 -5.40 -6.18
C VAL A 140 16.94 -5.61 -4.76
N ASP A 141 16.07 -5.42 -3.77
CA ASP A 141 16.39 -5.55 -2.36
C ASP A 141 15.39 -6.47 -1.64
N PRO A 142 15.85 -7.35 -0.72
CA PRO A 142 14.98 -8.08 0.17
C PRO A 142 14.55 -7.19 1.34
N LEU A 143 13.24 -7.11 1.56
CA LEU A 143 12.64 -6.28 2.60
C LEU A 143 11.71 -7.09 3.50
N LYS A 144 11.48 -6.61 4.71
CA LYS A 144 10.46 -7.15 5.62
C LYS A 144 9.47 -6.04 5.98
N LEU A 145 8.24 -6.19 5.52
CA LEU A 145 7.15 -5.29 5.85
C LEU A 145 6.30 -5.88 6.98
N SER A 146 6.38 -5.26 8.17
CA SER A 146 5.59 -5.68 9.32
C SER A 146 4.32 -4.87 9.42
N PHE A 147 3.20 -5.48 9.08
CA PHE A 147 1.88 -4.85 9.19
C PHE A 147 1.44 -4.78 10.65
N LYS A 148 0.82 -3.69 11.02
CA LYS A 148 0.30 -3.46 12.36
C LYS A 148 -1.20 -3.22 12.32
N LYS A 149 -1.88 -3.60 13.39
CA LYS A 149 -3.25 -3.17 13.60
C LYS A 149 -3.29 -1.63 13.68
N PRO A 150 -4.23 -0.95 13.04
CA PRO A 150 -4.26 0.52 13.06
C PRO A 150 -4.25 1.12 14.48
N SER A 151 -4.92 0.49 15.45
CA SER A 151 -4.86 0.94 16.86
C SER A 151 -3.46 0.92 17.47
N ASP A 152 -2.59 -0.02 17.04
CA ASP A 152 -1.21 -0.11 17.54
C ASP A 152 -0.34 1.05 17.04
N LEU A 153 -0.79 1.69 15.96
CA LEU A 153 -0.20 2.90 15.40
C LEU A 153 -0.90 4.17 15.88
N GLY A 154 -1.87 4.05 16.80
CA GLY A 154 -2.60 5.17 17.41
C GLY A 154 -3.73 5.73 16.54
N TYR A 155 -4.22 4.99 15.55
CA TYR A 155 -5.42 5.37 14.82
C TYR A 155 -6.69 5.10 15.63
N ASP A 156 -7.67 5.97 15.45
CA ASP A 156 -9.01 5.83 16.05
C ASP A 156 -9.84 4.82 15.24
N MET A 157 -10.03 3.65 15.80
CA MET A 157 -10.76 2.55 15.15
C MET A 157 -12.24 2.88 14.87
N SER A 158 -12.82 3.86 15.57
CA SER A 158 -14.21 4.27 15.33
C SER A 158 -14.41 5.02 14.02
N LEU A 159 -13.32 5.49 13.40
CA LEU A 159 -13.33 6.18 12.11
C LEU A 159 -13.22 5.22 10.92
N ILE A 160 -12.75 3.99 11.13
CA ILE A 160 -12.62 2.98 10.06
C ILE A 160 -14.02 2.47 9.71
N GLY A 161 -14.32 2.41 8.41
CA GLY A 161 -15.64 2.06 7.89
C GLY A 161 -16.64 3.23 7.87
N THR A 162 -16.19 4.46 8.15
CA THR A 162 -17.02 5.67 7.99
C THR A 162 -16.85 6.26 6.58
N PRO A 163 -17.77 7.14 6.11
CA PRO A 163 -17.58 7.86 4.86
C PRO A 163 -16.23 8.63 4.86
N GLY A 164 -15.37 8.31 3.90
CA GLY A 164 -14.00 8.85 3.81
C GLY A 164 -12.89 7.93 4.33
N CYS A 165 -13.26 6.84 5.00
CA CYS A 165 -12.33 5.77 5.40
C CYS A 165 -13.04 4.41 5.39
N ALA A 166 -13.02 3.75 4.26
CA ALA A 166 -13.58 2.40 4.13
C ALA A 166 -12.59 1.33 4.57
#